data_1d7c09ddd256080c6e0b5a2d0588bf5f
#
_entry.id   1d7c09ddd256080c6e0b5a2d0588bf5f
#
_cell.length_a   1.000
_cell.length_b   1.000
_cell.length_c   1.000
_cell.angle_alpha   90.00
_cell.angle_beta   90.00
_cell.angle_gamma   90.00
#
_symmetry.space_group_name_H-M   'P 1'
#
loop_
_entity.id
_entity.type
_entity.pdbx_description
1 polymer ?
#
loop_
_entity_poly.entity_id
_entity_poly.type
_entity_poly.pdbx_seq_one_letter_code
_entity_poly.pdbx_strand_id
1 'polypeptide(L)'
;MILRISILLILLLLVPAFYIDRHFHLKKHRAFRFLLWGINGIFMAFTVWFCLYENFSDTESLVKGQYLMLLLMWSCSTLLFTVVSATGWIFRKCRQAQRIRKLIDSVALIGGLSIAGSMLYGHISGPEKLIVKTYTYQSASIPASFDGFRIVQLSDLHVGTFANRKNIIRQITDSVMSLQPDMIVFTGDLVNYHSGELDAFLPILSKMKAPFGIYAVLGNHDYMNYRHWATGNDRKADIQRLISLEKKMGWKVLLNENSVVRHQTDSMAIIGVENDGKPPFPARADLPRAQKGLQADCFSILLSHDPTHWRRAVLPTTNIPLTLSGHTHGMQLQFGHFSPASWFYPEWGGPYTITERGIPRTLYVSLGTGEVLLPFRLGAWPEINVIILHHIPSTQP
;
A
#
# COMPACT_ATOMS: atom_id res chain seq x y z
N MET A 1 -10.61 19.22 -3.70
CA MET A 1 -9.32 18.51 -3.60
C MET A 1 -8.66 18.36 -4.97
N ILE A 2 -9.33 17.85 -5.99
CA ILE A 2 -8.83 17.63 -7.36
C ILE A 2 -8.19 18.90 -7.96
N LEU A 3 -8.88 20.05 -7.92
CA LEU A 3 -8.36 21.32 -8.46
C LEU A 3 -7.00 21.73 -7.84
N ARG A 4 -6.82 21.55 -6.53
CA ARG A 4 -5.56 21.90 -5.86
C ARG A 4 -4.41 21.01 -6.31
N ILE A 5 -4.66 19.72 -6.47
CA ILE A 5 -3.68 18.74 -6.97
C ILE A 5 -3.32 19.08 -8.42
N SER A 6 -4.30 19.42 -9.24
CA SER A 6 -4.08 19.76 -10.65
C SER A 6 -3.22 21.03 -10.83
N ILE A 7 -3.47 22.06 -10.02
CA ILE A 7 -2.63 23.27 -10.02
C ILE A 7 -1.18 22.91 -9.66
N LEU A 8 -0.98 22.09 -8.63
CA LEU A 8 0.37 21.64 -8.25
C LEU A 8 1.05 20.86 -9.39
N LEU A 9 0.35 19.93 -10.04
CA LEU A 9 0.90 19.17 -11.17
C LEU A 9 1.25 20.06 -12.36
N ILE A 10 0.42 21.05 -12.67
CA ILE A 10 0.70 22.02 -13.72
C ILE A 10 1.95 22.86 -13.39
N LEU A 11 2.09 23.30 -12.14
CA LEU A 11 3.28 24.03 -11.70
C LEU A 11 4.55 23.17 -11.79
N LEU A 12 4.45 21.88 -11.42
CA LEU A 12 5.56 20.91 -11.55
C LEU A 12 5.99 20.68 -12.99
N LEU A 13 5.11 20.88 -13.96
CA LEU A 13 5.43 20.82 -15.39
C LEU A 13 6.02 22.14 -15.90
N LEU A 14 5.36 23.27 -15.60
CA LEU A 14 5.69 24.56 -16.21
C LEU A 14 6.97 25.17 -15.65
N VAL A 15 7.20 25.11 -14.34
CA VAL A 15 8.36 25.78 -13.72
C VAL A 15 9.68 25.19 -14.23
N PRO A 16 9.90 23.87 -14.25
CA PRO A 16 11.10 23.28 -14.83
C PRO A 16 11.23 23.56 -16.33
N ALA A 17 10.12 23.48 -17.09
CA ALA A 17 10.15 23.72 -18.54
C ALA A 17 10.61 25.16 -18.87
N PHE A 18 10.07 26.16 -18.15
CA PHE A 18 10.51 27.56 -18.31
C PHE A 18 11.97 27.75 -17.94
N TYR A 19 12.41 27.12 -16.83
CA TYR A 19 13.81 27.18 -16.44
C TYR A 19 14.72 26.60 -17.50
N ILE A 20 14.46 25.38 -17.97
CA ILE A 20 15.25 24.66 -18.99
C ILE A 20 15.29 25.46 -20.30
N ASP A 21 14.13 25.96 -20.79
CA ASP A 21 14.05 26.78 -22.02
C ASP A 21 14.96 28.02 -21.94
N ARG A 22 14.95 28.71 -20.81
CA ARG A 22 15.78 29.91 -20.59
C ARG A 22 17.25 29.59 -20.34
N HIS A 23 17.53 28.57 -19.51
CA HIS A 23 18.89 28.19 -19.11
C HIS A 23 19.75 27.76 -20.31
N PHE A 24 19.16 26.95 -21.20
CA PHE A 24 19.85 26.47 -22.42
C PHE A 24 19.60 27.33 -23.65
N HIS A 25 18.96 28.48 -23.52
CA HIS A 25 18.63 29.38 -24.64
C HIS A 25 17.94 28.63 -25.80
N LEU A 26 16.95 27.79 -25.53
CA LEU A 26 16.34 26.89 -26.51
C LEU A 26 15.65 27.63 -27.67
N LYS A 27 15.45 28.94 -27.60
CA LYS A 27 15.01 29.78 -28.73
C LYS A 27 15.94 29.60 -29.95
N LYS A 28 17.23 29.33 -29.73
CA LYS A 28 18.23 29.04 -30.78
C LYS A 28 18.17 27.58 -31.27
N HIS A 29 17.54 26.68 -30.50
CA HIS A 29 17.44 25.24 -30.78
C HIS A 29 15.98 24.83 -30.92
N ARG A 30 15.32 25.24 -32.01
CA ARG A 30 13.87 25.13 -32.21
C ARG A 30 13.31 23.72 -32.01
N ALA A 31 14.02 22.68 -32.49
CA ALA A 31 13.59 21.30 -32.37
C ALA A 31 13.50 20.86 -30.89
N PHE A 32 14.54 21.14 -30.07
CA PHE A 32 14.53 20.83 -28.64
C PHE A 32 13.46 21.61 -27.86
N ARG A 33 13.28 22.87 -28.21
CA ARG A 33 12.22 23.70 -27.65
C ARG A 33 10.85 23.15 -27.96
N PHE A 34 10.60 22.77 -29.20
CA PHE A 34 9.33 22.15 -29.61
C PHE A 34 9.08 20.83 -28.86
N LEU A 35 10.12 19.98 -28.72
CA LEU A 35 10.02 18.72 -27.98
C LEU A 35 9.68 18.95 -26.50
N LEU A 36 10.41 19.86 -25.82
CA LEU A 36 10.18 20.20 -24.42
C LEU A 36 8.74 20.66 -24.20
N TRP A 37 8.29 21.66 -24.96
CA TRP A 37 6.95 22.23 -24.80
C TRP A 37 5.84 21.31 -25.32
N GLY A 38 6.13 20.47 -26.32
CA GLY A 38 5.21 19.46 -26.80
C GLY A 38 4.92 18.40 -25.76
N ILE A 39 5.96 17.84 -25.10
CA ILE A 39 5.80 16.88 -24.00
C ILE A 39 5.00 17.51 -22.85
N ASN A 40 5.37 18.72 -22.41
CA ASN A 40 4.64 19.38 -21.32
C ASN A 40 3.20 19.72 -21.72
N GLY A 41 2.94 20.11 -22.97
CA GLY A 41 1.60 20.35 -23.50
C GLY A 41 0.72 19.10 -23.49
N ILE A 42 1.27 17.95 -23.89
CA ILE A 42 0.57 16.66 -23.82
C ILE A 42 0.21 16.34 -22.36
N PHE A 43 1.17 16.42 -21.43
CA PHE A 43 0.89 16.17 -20.02
C PHE A 43 -0.15 17.14 -19.46
N MET A 44 -0.10 18.42 -19.81
CA MET A 44 -1.11 19.39 -19.38
C MET A 44 -2.50 19.05 -19.91
N ALA A 45 -2.62 18.71 -21.21
CA ALA A 45 -3.88 18.33 -21.82
C ALA A 45 -4.50 17.11 -21.15
N PHE A 46 -3.70 16.06 -20.88
CA PHE A 46 -4.16 14.90 -20.13
C PHE A 46 -4.52 15.22 -18.68
N THR A 47 -3.74 16.07 -17.99
CA THR A 47 -4.08 16.52 -16.64
C THR A 47 -5.47 17.19 -16.60
N VAL A 48 -5.71 18.12 -17.53
CA VAL A 48 -7.00 18.81 -17.63
C VAL A 48 -8.12 17.83 -17.96
N TRP A 49 -7.88 16.94 -18.93
CA TRP A 49 -8.87 15.92 -19.30
C TRP A 49 -9.24 15.02 -18.13
N PHE A 50 -8.27 14.49 -17.38
CA PHE A 50 -8.52 13.68 -16.19
C PHE A 50 -9.23 14.45 -15.06
N CYS A 51 -9.03 15.76 -14.95
CA CYS A 51 -9.73 16.57 -13.96
C CYS A 51 -11.20 16.84 -14.32
N LEU A 52 -11.50 16.87 -15.61
CA LEU A 52 -12.86 17.11 -16.11
C LEU A 52 -13.67 15.80 -16.25
N TYR A 53 -12.99 14.66 -16.27
CA TYR A 53 -13.63 13.37 -16.44
C TYR A 53 -13.84 12.70 -15.07
N GLU A 54 -15.09 12.56 -14.66
CA GLU A 54 -15.43 12.05 -13.32
C GLU A 54 -15.62 10.52 -13.27
N ASN A 55 -15.92 9.88 -14.41
CA ASN A 55 -16.22 8.46 -14.50
C ASN A 55 -15.17 7.73 -15.34
N PHE A 56 -14.39 6.85 -14.69
CA PHE A 56 -13.43 6.00 -15.37
C PHE A 56 -13.94 4.55 -15.42
N SER A 57 -13.83 3.91 -16.59
CA SER A 57 -13.86 2.45 -16.70
C SER A 57 -12.56 1.85 -16.10
N ASP A 58 -12.52 0.52 -15.92
CA ASP A 58 -11.33 -0.16 -15.41
C ASP A 58 -10.11 0.05 -16.31
N THR A 59 -10.32 0.02 -17.63
CA THR A 59 -9.27 0.31 -18.62
C THR A 59 -8.76 1.74 -18.51
N GLU A 60 -9.66 2.70 -18.32
CA GLU A 60 -9.30 4.11 -18.15
C GLU A 60 -8.57 4.35 -16.82
N SER A 61 -8.90 3.60 -15.77
CA SER A 61 -8.19 3.63 -14.49
C SER A 61 -6.76 3.14 -14.63
N LEU A 62 -6.51 2.08 -15.40
CA LEU A 62 -5.17 1.62 -15.73
C LEU A 62 -4.39 2.65 -16.55
N VAL A 63 -5.02 3.24 -17.57
CA VAL A 63 -4.42 4.32 -18.39
C VAL A 63 -4.05 5.52 -17.51
N LYS A 64 -4.92 5.87 -16.54
CA LYS A 64 -4.66 6.94 -15.59
C LYS A 64 -3.43 6.64 -14.71
N GLY A 65 -3.29 5.43 -14.22
CA GLY A 65 -2.11 5.01 -13.45
C GLY A 65 -0.82 5.13 -14.26
N GLN A 66 -0.81 4.65 -15.52
CA GLN A 66 0.33 4.76 -16.43
C GLN A 66 0.65 6.23 -16.73
N TYR A 67 -0.37 7.04 -16.99
CA TYR A 67 -0.21 8.47 -17.23
C TYR A 67 0.43 9.16 -16.00
N LEU A 68 -0.08 8.93 -14.80
CA LEU A 68 0.48 9.52 -13.57
C LEU A 68 1.92 9.09 -13.34
N MET A 69 2.25 7.84 -13.64
CA MET A 69 3.61 7.32 -13.56
C MET A 69 4.56 8.08 -14.50
N LEU A 70 4.19 8.25 -15.76
CA LEU A 70 4.99 8.98 -16.75
C LEU A 70 5.10 10.46 -16.40
N LEU A 71 3.99 11.08 -15.94
CA LEU A 71 3.97 12.46 -15.50
C LEU A 71 4.93 12.70 -14.33
N LEU A 72 4.88 11.84 -13.31
CA LEU A 72 5.75 11.97 -12.14
C LEU A 72 7.22 11.70 -12.51
N MET A 73 7.47 10.70 -13.33
CA MET A 73 8.83 10.42 -13.83
C MET A 73 9.43 11.63 -14.53
N TRP A 74 8.67 12.25 -15.44
CA TRP A 74 9.10 13.47 -16.14
C TRP A 74 9.27 14.65 -15.18
N SER A 75 8.26 14.92 -14.36
CA SER A 75 8.22 16.08 -13.47
C SER A 75 9.29 16.02 -12.38
N CYS A 76 9.46 14.87 -11.72
CA CYS A 76 10.48 14.72 -10.66
C CYS A 76 11.89 14.84 -11.24
N SER A 77 12.14 14.25 -12.42
CA SER A 77 13.44 14.32 -13.09
C SER A 77 13.80 15.76 -13.51
N THR A 78 12.85 16.46 -14.12
CA THR A 78 13.06 17.84 -14.58
C THR A 78 13.10 18.82 -13.40
N LEU A 79 12.35 18.56 -12.34
CA LEU A 79 12.39 19.37 -11.11
C LEU A 79 13.75 19.23 -10.41
N LEU A 80 14.25 17.99 -10.22
CA LEU A 80 15.58 17.79 -9.64
C LEU A 80 16.65 18.47 -10.48
N PHE A 81 16.61 18.28 -11.82
CA PHE A 81 17.51 18.98 -12.72
C PHE A 81 17.45 20.50 -12.48
N THR A 82 16.26 21.08 -12.43
CA THR A 82 16.05 22.52 -12.25
C THR A 82 16.63 23.01 -10.91
N VAL A 83 16.31 22.33 -9.82
CA VAL A 83 16.77 22.71 -8.48
C VAL A 83 18.29 22.66 -8.38
N VAL A 84 18.91 21.55 -8.82
CA VAL A 84 20.37 21.38 -8.75
C VAL A 84 21.07 22.35 -9.70
N SER A 85 20.64 22.45 -10.96
CA SER A 85 21.23 23.35 -11.95
C SER A 85 21.13 24.82 -11.55
N ALA A 86 20.02 25.23 -10.91
CA ALA A 86 19.83 26.59 -10.44
C ALA A 86 20.88 27.00 -9.37
N THR A 87 21.43 26.06 -8.61
CA THR A 87 22.52 26.37 -7.67
C THR A 87 23.77 26.91 -8.35
N GLY A 88 23.98 26.56 -9.63
CA GLY A 88 25.06 27.09 -10.46
C GLY A 88 25.04 28.62 -10.60
N TRP A 89 23.88 29.27 -10.41
CA TRP A 89 23.75 30.71 -10.41
C TRP A 89 24.50 31.40 -9.25
N ILE A 90 24.71 30.71 -8.13
CA ILE A 90 25.47 31.20 -6.96
C ILE A 90 26.92 31.55 -7.38
N PHE A 91 27.46 30.73 -8.31
CA PHE A 91 28.86 30.85 -8.77
C PHE A 91 29.05 31.80 -9.95
N ARG A 92 28.03 32.56 -10.38
CA ARG A 92 28.07 33.42 -11.58
C ARG A 92 29.19 34.46 -11.58
N LYS A 93 29.65 34.87 -10.40
CA LYS A 93 30.73 35.88 -10.24
C LYS A 93 32.14 35.28 -10.10
N CYS A 94 32.26 33.94 -10.05
CA CYS A 94 33.54 33.26 -9.95
C CYS A 94 34.31 33.30 -11.28
N ARG A 95 35.63 33.38 -11.24
CA ARG A 95 36.49 33.34 -12.43
C ARG A 95 36.29 32.10 -13.30
N GLN A 96 35.91 30.98 -12.69
CA GLN A 96 35.62 29.70 -13.37
C GLN A 96 34.12 29.38 -13.49
N ALA A 97 33.26 30.38 -13.37
CA ALA A 97 31.82 30.25 -13.33
C ALA A 97 31.23 29.28 -14.42
N GLN A 98 31.74 29.39 -15.66
CA GLN A 98 31.26 28.56 -16.77
C GLN A 98 31.61 27.10 -16.60
N ARG A 99 32.81 26.75 -16.09
CA ARG A 99 33.20 25.34 -15.84
C ARG A 99 32.38 24.74 -14.70
N ILE A 100 32.23 25.49 -13.59
CA ILE A 100 31.46 25.09 -12.42
C ILE A 100 30.00 24.86 -12.81
N ARG A 101 29.39 25.76 -13.58
CA ARG A 101 28.00 25.60 -14.05
C ARG A 101 27.83 24.34 -14.93
N LYS A 102 28.73 24.09 -15.88
CA LYS A 102 28.70 22.87 -16.69
C LYS A 102 28.78 21.60 -15.83
N LEU A 103 29.64 21.60 -14.81
CA LEU A 103 29.74 20.48 -13.87
C LEU A 103 28.42 20.28 -13.10
N ILE A 104 27.86 21.36 -12.57
CA ILE A 104 26.57 21.32 -11.84
C ILE A 104 25.45 20.85 -12.76
N ASP A 105 25.37 21.33 -14.00
CA ASP A 105 24.39 20.90 -15.00
C ASP A 105 24.55 19.41 -15.34
N SER A 106 25.79 18.91 -15.41
CA SER A 106 26.05 17.49 -15.63
C SER A 106 25.60 16.64 -14.44
N VAL A 107 25.88 17.08 -13.21
CA VAL A 107 25.40 16.40 -11.99
C VAL A 107 23.87 16.42 -11.94
N ALA A 108 23.26 17.57 -12.26
CA ALA A 108 21.80 17.71 -12.31
C ALA A 108 21.17 16.77 -13.34
N LEU A 109 21.78 16.62 -14.52
CA LEU A 109 21.32 15.72 -15.57
C LEU A 109 21.43 14.25 -15.13
N ILE A 110 22.57 13.86 -14.58
CA ILE A 110 22.77 12.50 -14.04
C ILE A 110 21.74 12.22 -12.96
N GLY A 111 21.51 13.15 -12.03
CA GLY A 111 20.49 13.02 -10.98
C GLY A 111 19.09 12.84 -11.55
N GLY A 112 18.69 13.67 -12.53
CA GLY A 112 17.40 13.56 -13.19
C GLY A 112 17.22 12.21 -13.92
N LEU A 113 18.24 11.77 -14.66
CA LEU A 113 18.23 10.46 -15.33
C LEU A 113 18.20 9.30 -14.32
N SER A 114 18.87 9.44 -13.18
CA SER A 114 18.82 8.42 -12.10
C SER A 114 17.43 8.28 -11.52
N ILE A 115 16.70 9.40 -11.30
CA ILE A 115 15.29 9.36 -10.87
C ILE A 115 14.46 8.63 -11.93
N ALA A 116 14.56 9.05 -13.20
CA ALA A 116 13.79 8.42 -14.27
C ALA A 116 14.08 6.91 -14.37
N GLY A 117 15.35 6.51 -14.32
CA GLY A 117 15.78 5.12 -14.35
C GLY A 117 15.27 4.31 -13.14
N SER A 118 15.33 4.89 -11.94
CA SER A 118 14.83 4.25 -10.71
C SER A 118 13.30 4.06 -10.76
N MET A 119 12.58 5.07 -11.26
CA MET A 119 11.13 4.98 -11.42
C MET A 119 10.75 3.95 -12.48
N LEU A 120 11.47 3.92 -13.61
CA LEU A 120 11.25 2.91 -14.65
C LEU A 120 11.54 1.49 -14.13
N TYR A 121 12.63 1.33 -13.37
CA TYR A 121 12.95 0.06 -12.72
C TYR A 121 11.84 -0.37 -11.75
N GLY A 122 11.38 0.55 -10.87
CA GLY A 122 10.29 0.27 -9.94
C GLY A 122 8.96 -0.05 -10.62
N HIS A 123 8.72 0.51 -11.82
CA HIS A 123 7.54 0.21 -12.62
C HIS A 123 7.61 -1.17 -13.29
N ILE A 124 8.76 -1.52 -13.89
CA ILE A 124 8.90 -2.77 -14.64
C ILE A 124 9.11 -3.97 -13.71
N SER A 125 10.06 -3.84 -12.77
CA SER A 125 10.52 -4.94 -11.94
C SER A 125 9.92 -4.95 -10.53
N GLY A 126 9.42 -3.80 -10.06
CA GLY A 126 8.91 -3.65 -8.71
C GLY A 126 7.80 -4.62 -8.34
N PRO A 127 6.73 -4.74 -9.15
CA PRO A 127 5.58 -5.60 -8.87
C PRO A 127 5.92 -7.09 -8.80
N GLU A 128 6.98 -7.52 -9.48
CA GLU A 128 7.40 -8.93 -9.54
C GLU A 128 8.37 -9.31 -8.42
N LYS A 129 8.89 -8.31 -7.69
CA LYS A 129 9.89 -8.52 -6.64
C LYS A 129 9.26 -8.90 -5.30
N LEU A 130 8.50 -9.99 -5.31
CA LEU A 130 7.86 -10.53 -4.11
C LEU A 130 8.91 -10.98 -3.09
N ILE A 131 8.78 -10.50 -1.85
CA ILE A 131 9.63 -10.88 -0.72
C ILE A 131 8.80 -11.55 0.38
N VAL A 132 9.44 -12.43 1.14
CA VAL A 132 8.85 -13.02 2.35
C VAL A 132 9.56 -12.45 3.56
N LYS A 133 8.80 -11.88 4.49
CA LYS A 133 9.30 -11.37 5.77
C LYS A 133 8.78 -12.26 6.90
N THR A 134 9.66 -12.67 7.77
CA THR A 134 9.31 -13.46 8.96
C THR A 134 9.44 -12.59 10.20
N TYR A 135 8.42 -12.64 11.05
CA TYR A 135 8.40 -12.01 12.35
C TYR A 135 7.98 -13.02 13.42
N THR A 136 8.81 -13.22 14.43
CA THR A 136 8.47 -14.07 15.57
C THR A 136 7.86 -13.20 16.67
N TYR A 137 6.56 -13.43 16.92
CA TYR A 137 5.84 -12.80 18.03
C TYR A 137 5.96 -13.68 19.27
N GLN A 138 6.56 -13.16 20.33
CA GLN A 138 6.84 -13.87 21.58
C GLN A 138 5.96 -13.33 22.70
N SER A 139 5.27 -14.22 23.40
CA SER A 139 4.46 -13.84 24.57
C SER A 139 4.14 -15.03 25.46
N ALA A 140 4.09 -14.79 26.76
CA ALA A 140 3.61 -15.77 27.73
C ALA A 140 2.08 -15.99 27.63
N SER A 141 1.34 -15.06 27.02
CA SER A 141 -0.11 -15.19 26.81
C SER A 141 -0.47 -16.11 25.66
N ILE A 142 0.48 -16.48 24.77
CA ILE A 142 0.24 -17.48 23.73
C ILE A 142 0.03 -18.84 24.38
N PRO A 143 -1.07 -19.57 24.11
CA PRO A 143 -1.26 -20.90 24.67
C PRO A 143 -0.18 -21.86 24.13
N ALA A 144 0.29 -22.78 24.97
CA ALA A 144 1.46 -23.64 24.68
C ALA A 144 1.28 -24.48 23.40
N SER A 145 0.06 -24.93 23.09
CA SER A 145 -0.21 -25.69 21.86
C SER A 145 -0.02 -24.88 20.57
N PHE A 146 0.00 -23.55 20.66
CA PHE A 146 0.25 -22.66 19.53
C PHE A 146 1.73 -22.23 19.41
N ASP A 147 2.64 -22.83 20.16
CA ASP A 147 4.06 -22.58 19.97
C ASP A 147 4.53 -23.08 18.57
N GLY A 148 5.22 -22.23 17.83
CA GLY A 148 5.62 -22.48 16.45
C GLY A 148 4.51 -22.29 15.42
N PHE A 149 3.28 -21.92 15.81
CA PHE A 149 2.14 -21.74 14.90
C PHE A 149 2.41 -20.63 13.87
N ARG A 150 2.25 -20.97 12.61
CA ARG A 150 2.63 -20.13 11.46
C ARG A 150 1.41 -19.48 10.84
N ILE A 151 1.31 -18.16 11.01
CA ILE A 151 0.28 -17.34 10.37
C ILE A 151 0.90 -16.64 9.17
N VAL A 152 0.34 -16.84 7.97
CA VAL A 152 0.73 -16.08 6.78
C VAL A 152 -0.25 -14.95 6.58
N GLN A 153 0.26 -13.71 6.68
CA GLN A 153 -0.51 -12.49 6.43
C GLN A 153 -0.31 -12.03 5.00
N LEU A 154 -1.42 -11.83 4.32
CA LEU A 154 -1.53 -11.08 3.07
C LEU A 154 -2.34 -9.82 3.30
N SER A 155 -2.07 -8.77 2.53
CA SER A 155 -2.80 -7.51 2.56
C SER A 155 -2.71 -6.79 1.22
N ASP A 156 -3.68 -5.92 0.96
CA ASP A 156 -3.58 -4.93 -0.11
C ASP A 156 -3.22 -5.57 -1.46
N LEU A 157 -4.01 -6.54 -1.89
CA LEU A 157 -3.73 -7.28 -3.12
C LEU A 157 -4.10 -6.49 -4.37
N HIS A 158 -5.17 -5.65 -4.29
CA HIS A 158 -5.59 -4.77 -5.38
C HIS A 158 -5.59 -5.46 -6.75
N VAL A 159 -6.32 -6.57 -6.86
CA VAL A 159 -6.28 -7.47 -8.02
C VAL A 159 -6.55 -6.77 -9.35
N GLY A 160 -7.33 -5.68 -9.36
CA GLY A 160 -7.61 -4.89 -10.55
C GLY A 160 -6.36 -4.33 -11.22
N THR A 161 -5.31 -4.03 -10.47
CA THR A 161 -4.02 -3.56 -11.00
C THR A 161 -3.32 -4.65 -11.84
N PHE A 162 -3.63 -5.93 -11.58
CA PHE A 162 -3.02 -7.08 -12.25
C PHE A 162 -3.87 -7.68 -13.38
N ALA A 163 -4.89 -6.98 -13.89
CA ALA A 163 -5.85 -7.52 -14.87
C ALA A 163 -5.19 -8.34 -16.00
N ASN A 164 -4.06 -7.88 -16.52
CA ASN A 164 -3.29 -8.54 -17.58
C ASN A 164 -2.08 -9.34 -17.08
N ARG A 165 -1.86 -9.45 -15.75
CA ARG A 165 -0.66 -10.05 -15.14
C ARG A 165 -1.04 -11.15 -14.14
N LYS A 166 -1.88 -12.11 -14.58
CA LYS A 166 -2.33 -13.26 -13.74
C LYS A 166 -1.18 -14.10 -13.18
N ASN A 167 -0.03 -14.08 -13.83
CA ASN A 167 1.18 -14.76 -13.36
C ASN A 167 1.64 -14.24 -11.99
N ILE A 168 1.52 -12.95 -11.72
CA ILE A 168 1.90 -12.37 -10.40
C ILE A 168 1.00 -12.92 -9.30
N ILE A 169 -0.32 -12.96 -9.52
CA ILE A 169 -1.25 -13.52 -8.53
C ILE A 169 -1.02 -15.03 -8.33
N ARG A 170 -0.65 -15.77 -9.38
CA ARG A 170 -0.23 -17.18 -9.23
C ARG A 170 1.04 -17.28 -8.38
N GLN A 171 2.06 -16.47 -8.67
CA GLN A 171 3.30 -16.44 -7.90
C GLN A 171 3.03 -16.16 -6.41
N ILE A 172 2.16 -15.19 -6.09
CA ILE A 172 1.77 -14.88 -4.71
C ILE A 172 1.10 -16.10 -4.08
N THR A 173 0.11 -16.69 -4.77
CA THR A 173 -0.61 -17.86 -4.26
C THR A 173 0.30 -19.05 -4.03
N ASP A 174 1.16 -19.36 -5.00
CA ASP A 174 2.10 -20.49 -4.92
C ASP A 174 3.15 -20.25 -3.80
N SER A 175 3.62 -19.01 -3.64
CA SER A 175 4.51 -18.62 -2.55
C SER A 175 3.86 -18.80 -1.18
N VAL A 176 2.61 -18.35 -1.01
CA VAL A 176 1.84 -18.56 0.24
C VAL A 176 1.75 -20.04 0.57
N MET A 177 1.40 -20.88 -0.41
CA MET A 177 1.23 -22.32 -0.19
C MET A 177 2.56 -23.01 0.11
N SER A 178 3.67 -22.56 -0.50
CA SER A 178 5.01 -23.09 -0.22
C SER A 178 5.50 -22.83 1.22
N LEU A 179 4.96 -21.79 1.87
CA LEU A 179 5.25 -21.45 3.27
C LEU A 179 4.57 -22.39 4.27
N GLN A 180 3.69 -23.28 3.83
CA GLN A 180 2.96 -24.24 4.67
C GLN A 180 2.28 -23.55 5.86
N PRO A 181 1.37 -22.59 5.63
CA PRO A 181 0.71 -21.86 6.70
C PRO A 181 -0.21 -22.77 7.52
N ASP A 182 -0.19 -22.63 8.86
CA ASP A 182 -1.25 -23.19 9.71
C ASP A 182 -2.54 -22.41 9.53
N MET A 183 -2.41 -21.08 9.37
CA MET A 183 -3.51 -20.14 9.13
C MET A 183 -3.08 -19.08 8.13
N ILE A 184 -4.03 -18.60 7.32
CA ILE A 184 -3.84 -17.43 6.47
C ILE A 184 -4.75 -16.31 6.99
N VAL A 185 -4.25 -15.09 7.02
CA VAL A 185 -5.04 -13.89 7.32
C VAL A 185 -4.90 -12.89 6.19
N PHE A 186 -6.02 -12.27 5.81
CA PHE A 186 -6.09 -11.23 4.80
C PHE A 186 -6.57 -9.92 5.44
N THR A 187 -5.72 -8.90 5.46
CA THR A 187 -5.99 -7.66 6.17
C THR A 187 -6.57 -6.55 5.31
N GLY A 188 -7.33 -6.90 4.25
CA GLY A 188 -8.15 -5.98 3.46
C GLY A 188 -7.51 -5.48 2.17
N ASP A 189 -8.31 -4.71 1.42
CA ASP A 189 -8.00 -4.16 0.10
C ASP A 189 -7.70 -5.25 -0.96
N LEU A 190 -8.71 -6.11 -1.18
CA LEU A 190 -8.64 -7.16 -2.18
C LEU A 190 -8.81 -6.60 -3.59
N VAL A 191 -9.71 -5.62 -3.76
CA VAL A 191 -10.03 -4.97 -5.03
C VAL A 191 -9.67 -3.48 -5.02
N ASN A 192 -9.68 -2.83 -6.19
CA ASN A 192 -9.44 -1.39 -6.29
C ASN A 192 -10.75 -0.59 -6.27
N TYR A 193 -11.72 -0.99 -7.09
CA TYR A 193 -12.91 -0.18 -7.40
C TYR A 193 -14.21 -0.94 -7.35
N HIS A 194 -14.23 -2.25 -7.66
CA HIS A 194 -15.43 -3.08 -7.68
C HIS A 194 -15.13 -4.59 -7.66
N SER A 195 -16.13 -5.36 -7.25
CA SER A 195 -16.01 -6.80 -7.06
C SER A 195 -15.71 -7.60 -8.34
N GLY A 196 -16.08 -7.07 -9.52
CA GLY A 196 -15.81 -7.70 -10.81
C GLY A 196 -14.34 -7.89 -11.13
N GLU A 197 -13.47 -7.07 -10.53
CA GLU A 197 -12.02 -7.21 -10.65
C GLU A 197 -11.52 -8.59 -10.19
N LEU A 198 -12.23 -9.21 -9.23
CA LEU A 198 -11.87 -10.51 -8.66
C LEU A 198 -12.20 -11.69 -9.57
N ASP A 199 -13.13 -11.56 -10.50
CA ASP A 199 -13.65 -12.69 -11.30
C ASP A 199 -12.56 -13.50 -12.01
N ALA A 200 -11.59 -12.78 -12.60
CA ALA A 200 -10.49 -13.39 -13.33
C ALA A 200 -9.46 -14.11 -12.45
N PHE A 201 -9.44 -13.79 -11.15
CA PHE A 201 -8.47 -14.29 -10.17
C PHE A 201 -9.06 -15.29 -9.18
N LEU A 202 -10.38 -15.41 -9.14
CA LEU A 202 -11.09 -16.34 -8.25
C LEU A 202 -10.54 -17.78 -8.30
N PRO A 203 -10.30 -18.39 -9.49
CA PRO A 203 -9.76 -19.74 -9.56
C PRO A 203 -8.32 -19.88 -9.05
N ILE A 204 -7.58 -18.78 -9.02
CA ILE A 204 -6.19 -18.75 -8.55
C ILE A 204 -6.21 -18.65 -7.02
N LEU A 205 -6.88 -17.64 -6.48
CA LEU A 205 -6.94 -17.37 -5.05
C LEU A 205 -7.66 -18.45 -4.26
N SER A 206 -8.65 -19.14 -4.87
CA SER A 206 -9.34 -20.31 -4.27
C SER A 206 -8.41 -21.50 -4.01
N LYS A 207 -7.18 -21.51 -4.53
CA LYS A 207 -6.20 -22.55 -4.24
C LYS A 207 -5.53 -22.38 -2.88
N MET A 208 -5.56 -21.16 -2.31
CA MET A 208 -5.04 -20.92 -0.96
C MET A 208 -5.86 -21.70 0.05
N LYS A 209 -5.18 -22.44 0.92
CA LYS A 209 -5.78 -23.23 2.00
C LYS A 209 -4.84 -23.30 3.18
N ALA A 210 -5.41 -23.36 4.38
CA ALA A 210 -4.65 -23.57 5.60
C ALA A 210 -5.48 -24.47 6.55
N PRO A 211 -4.84 -25.32 7.36
CA PRO A 211 -5.54 -26.24 8.29
C PRO A 211 -6.52 -25.54 9.21
N PHE A 212 -6.16 -24.36 9.71
CA PHE A 212 -7.00 -23.56 10.61
C PHE A 212 -7.79 -22.46 9.90
N GLY A 213 -7.84 -22.51 8.57
CA GLY A 213 -8.68 -21.64 7.75
C GLY A 213 -8.00 -20.35 7.30
N ILE A 214 -8.80 -19.56 6.56
CA ILE A 214 -8.44 -18.25 6.04
C ILE A 214 -9.41 -17.23 6.61
N TYR A 215 -8.90 -16.20 7.27
CA TYR A 215 -9.69 -15.13 7.87
C TYR A 215 -9.40 -13.82 7.16
N ALA A 216 -10.45 -13.08 6.79
CA ALA A 216 -10.33 -11.84 6.05
C ALA A 216 -11.10 -10.70 6.73
N VAL A 217 -10.62 -9.48 6.57
CA VAL A 217 -11.37 -8.25 6.84
C VAL A 217 -11.38 -7.37 5.60
N LEU A 218 -12.28 -6.41 5.54
CA LEU A 218 -12.35 -5.46 4.44
C LEU A 218 -11.46 -4.25 4.70
N GLY A 219 -10.75 -3.79 3.65
CA GLY A 219 -10.05 -2.52 3.64
C GLY A 219 -10.90 -1.40 3.03
N ASN A 220 -10.35 -0.20 2.95
CA ASN A 220 -11.11 0.98 2.49
C ASN A 220 -11.51 0.89 1.01
N HIS A 221 -10.73 0.21 0.17
CA HIS A 221 -11.08 0.00 -1.23
C HIS A 221 -12.23 -0.98 -1.41
N ASP A 222 -12.35 -1.97 -0.55
CA ASP A 222 -13.41 -2.99 -0.59
C ASP A 222 -14.81 -2.41 -0.30
N TYR A 223 -14.91 -1.14 0.17
CA TYR A 223 -16.17 -0.39 0.31
C TYR A 223 -16.56 0.37 -0.97
N MET A 224 -15.80 0.24 -2.05
CA MET A 224 -16.12 0.75 -3.39
C MET A 224 -16.38 2.28 -3.44
N ASN A 225 -15.68 3.05 -2.57
CA ASN A 225 -15.87 4.50 -2.48
C ASN A 225 -15.13 5.30 -3.57
N TYR A 226 -14.26 4.64 -4.33
CA TYR A 226 -13.38 5.27 -5.33
C TYR A 226 -13.90 5.17 -6.76
N ARG A 227 -15.14 4.68 -6.92
CA ARG A 227 -15.87 4.61 -8.17
C ARG A 227 -17.18 5.38 -8.05
N HIS A 228 -17.64 5.98 -9.15
CA HIS A 228 -18.98 6.54 -9.22
C HIS A 228 -20.00 5.41 -9.46
N TRP A 229 -21.08 5.41 -8.69
CA TRP A 229 -22.16 4.45 -8.75
C TRP A 229 -23.46 5.15 -9.15
N ALA A 230 -24.28 4.51 -10.01
CA ALA A 230 -25.56 5.06 -10.39
C ALA A 230 -26.46 5.29 -9.17
N THR A 231 -26.46 4.33 -8.22
CA THR A 231 -27.16 4.47 -6.94
C THR A 231 -26.30 3.94 -5.78
N GLY A 232 -26.65 4.38 -4.56
CA GLY A 232 -26.02 3.84 -3.35
C GLY A 232 -26.36 2.34 -3.12
N ASN A 233 -27.47 1.85 -3.70
CA ASN A 233 -27.85 0.44 -3.62
C ASN A 233 -26.96 -0.42 -4.52
N ASP A 234 -26.58 0.05 -5.71
CA ASP A 234 -25.65 -0.66 -6.60
C ASP A 234 -24.30 -0.88 -5.91
N ARG A 235 -23.78 0.16 -5.23
CA ARG A 235 -22.56 0.04 -4.45
C ARG A 235 -22.71 -0.99 -3.33
N LYS A 236 -23.80 -0.97 -2.57
CA LYS A 236 -24.05 -1.95 -1.50
C LYS A 236 -24.14 -3.38 -2.04
N ALA A 237 -24.81 -3.56 -3.16
CA ALA A 237 -24.93 -4.87 -3.82
C ALA A 237 -23.55 -5.40 -4.26
N ASP A 238 -22.68 -4.52 -4.76
CA ASP A 238 -21.34 -4.90 -5.20
C ASP A 238 -20.42 -5.26 -4.01
N ILE A 239 -20.51 -4.55 -2.89
CA ILE A 239 -19.83 -4.93 -1.63
C ILE A 239 -20.29 -6.32 -1.17
N GLN A 240 -21.59 -6.60 -1.20
CA GLN A 240 -22.12 -7.91 -0.82
C GLN A 240 -21.67 -9.00 -1.79
N ARG A 241 -21.54 -8.68 -3.08
CA ARG A 241 -20.97 -9.58 -4.07
C ARG A 241 -19.52 -9.92 -3.74
N LEU A 242 -18.68 -8.93 -3.40
CA LEU A 242 -17.28 -9.16 -3.00
C LEU A 242 -17.21 -10.13 -1.81
N ILE A 243 -17.96 -9.84 -0.74
CA ILE A 243 -18.02 -10.71 0.46
C ILE A 243 -18.46 -12.12 0.08
N SER A 244 -19.43 -12.27 -0.84
CA SER A 244 -19.89 -13.57 -1.32
C SER A 244 -18.83 -14.31 -2.10
N LEU A 245 -18.02 -13.61 -2.90
CA LEU A 245 -16.91 -14.18 -3.65
C LEU A 245 -15.78 -14.64 -2.72
N GLU A 246 -15.45 -13.86 -1.68
CA GLU A 246 -14.49 -14.28 -0.66
C GLU A 246 -14.94 -15.53 0.07
N LYS A 247 -16.21 -15.58 0.49
CA LYS A 247 -16.81 -16.78 1.10
C LYS A 247 -16.80 -17.99 0.15
N LYS A 248 -17.03 -17.77 -1.15
CA LYS A 248 -16.94 -18.81 -2.19
C LYS A 248 -15.53 -19.37 -2.34
N MET A 249 -14.50 -18.55 -2.10
CA MET A 249 -13.09 -18.99 -2.03
C MET A 249 -12.78 -19.80 -0.76
N GLY A 250 -13.73 -19.89 0.18
CA GLY A 250 -13.55 -20.55 1.48
C GLY A 250 -12.98 -19.62 2.57
N TRP A 251 -12.96 -18.32 2.34
CA TRP A 251 -12.47 -17.34 3.31
C TRP A 251 -13.58 -16.96 4.30
N LYS A 252 -13.22 -16.81 5.56
CA LYS A 252 -14.11 -16.33 6.62
C LYS A 252 -13.93 -14.83 6.76
N VAL A 253 -14.86 -14.06 6.20
CA VAL A 253 -14.86 -12.60 6.28
C VAL A 253 -15.47 -12.19 7.61
N LEU A 254 -14.71 -11.46 8.41
CA LEU A 254 -15.09 -10.98 9.73
C LEU A 254 -15.46 -9.49 9.64
N LEU A 255 -16.71 -9.16 9.96
CA LEU A 255 -17.26 -7.80 9.87
C LEU A 255 -17.74 -7.38 11.28
N ASN A 256 -16.79 -6.92 12.12
CA ASN A 256 -16.98 -6.70 13.55
C ASN A 256 -17.42 -7.99 14.25
N GLU A 257 -16.68 -9.05 13.98
CA GLU A 257 -16.95 -10.42 14.45
C GLU A 257 -15.66 -11.08 14.91
N ASN A 258 -15.77 -12.20 15.62
CA ASN A 258 -14.65 -13.04 15.98
C ASN A 258 -14.87 -14.51 15.63
N SER A 259 -13.78 -15.24 15.70
CA SER A 259 -13.76 -16.69 15.54
C SER A 259 -12.76 -17.31 16.49
N VAL A 260 -13.20 -18.29 17.26
CA VAL A 260 -12.33 -19.07 18.14
C VAL A 260 -11.71 -20.22 17.36
N VAL A 261 -10.39 -20.28 17.36
CA VAL A 261 -9.58 -21.36 16.78
C VAL A 261 -9.11 -22.26 17.88
N ARG A 262 -9.36 -23.56 17.73
CA ARG A 262 -8.97 -24.57 18.71
C ARG A 262 -7.83 -25.42 18.19
N HIS A 263 -6.82 -25.60 18.99
CA HIS A 263 -5.69 -26.50 18.69
C HIS A 263 -5.38 -27.32 19.95
N GLN A 264 -5.51 -28.64 19.83
CA GLN A 264 -5.40 -29.55 20.97
C GLN A 264 -6.34 -29.14 22.12
N THR A 265 -5.80 -28.81 23.29
CA THR A 265 -6.58 -28.40 24.49
C THR A 265 -6.78 -26.88 24.56
N ASP A 266 -6.08 -26.14 23.75
CA ASP A 266 -6.04 -24.68 23.81
C ASP A 266 -6.89 -24.00 22.74
N SER A 267 -7.12 -22.71 22.93
CA SER A 267 -7.80 -21.88 21.95
C SER A 267 -7.21 -20.48 21.88
N MET A 268 -7.33 -19.85 20.71
CA MET A 268 -7.08 -18.43 20.51
C MET A 268 -8.22 -17.82 19.71
N ALA A 269 -8.41 -16.50 19.81
CA ALA A 269 -9.42 -15.79 19.03
C ALA A 269 -8.81 -15.00 17.89
N ILE A 270 -9.44 -15.08 16.72
CA ILE A 270 -9.21 -14.14 15.62
C ILE A 270 -10.37 -13.15 15.62
N ILE A 271 -10.06 -11.89 15.86
CA ILE A 271 -11.01 -10.79 15.88
C ILE A 271 -10.85 -10.02 14.58
N GLY A 272 -11.94 -9.75 13.86
CA GLY A 272 -11.92 -8.93 12.66
C GLY A 272 -12.86 -7.74 12.80
N VAL A 273 -12.35 -6.55 12.48
CA VAL A 273 -13.15 -5.34 12.41
C VAL A 273 -13.28 -4.84 10.98
N GLU A 274 -14.40 -4.17 10.70
CA GLU A 274 -14.53 -3.39 9.48
C GLU A 274 -13.50 -2.26 9.45
N ASN A 275 -13.24 -1.66 8.27
CA ASN A 275 -12.24 -0.60 8.16
C ASN A 275 -12.54 0.58 9.09
N ASP A 276 -11.51 1.07 9.76
CA ASP A 276 -11.60 2.26 10.62
C ASP A 276 -10.40 3.19 10.37
N GLY A 277 -10.52 4.04 9.35
CA GLY A 277 -9.53 5.02 8.96
C GLY A 277 -9.86 6.44 9.45
N LYS A 278 -8.85 7.32 9.36
CA LYS A 278 -9.07 8.76 9.48
C LYS A 278 -9.79 9.28 8.22
N PRO A 279 -10.61 10.34 8.31
CA PRO A 279 -11.21 10.93 7.11
C PRO A 279 -10.17 11.21 6.02
N PRO A 280 -10.44 10.90 4.76
CA PRO A 280 -11.74 10.53 4.14
C PRO A 280 -12.06 9.02 4.14
N PHE A 281 -11.31 8.18 4.83
CA PHE A 281 -11.52 6.73 4.84
C PHE A 281 -12.73 6.32 5.68
N PRO A 282 -13.38 5.17 5.37
CA PRO A 282 -14.49 4.67 6.17
C PRO A 282 -14.07 4.39 7.63
N ALA A 283 -14.92 4.77 8.58
CA ALA A 283 -14.78 4.47 10.00
C ALA A 283 -16.00 3.65 10.45
N ARG A 284 -15.86 2.31 10.51
CA ARG A 284 -16.96 1.37 10.73
C ARG A 284 -16.65 0.29 11.77
N ALA A 285 -15.43 0.30 12.34
CA ALA A 285 -15.06 -0.68 13.34
C ALA A 285 -15.94 -0.55 14.59
N ASP A 286 -16.34 -1.70 15.09
CA ASP A 286 -17.07 -1.89 16.37
C ASP A 286 -16.33 -2.95 17.20
N LEU A 287 -15.30 -2.51 17.94
CA LEU A 287 -14.48 -3.39 18.79
C LEU A 287 -15.28 -4.11 19.87
N PRO A 288 -16.21 -3.46 20.59
CA PRO A 288 -17.06 -4.13 21.57
C PRO A 288 -17.88 -5.28 20.96
N ARG A 289 -18.46 -5.04 19.77
CA ARG A 289 -19.19 -6.08 19.03
C ARG A 289 -18.26 -7.19 18.57
N ALA A 290 -17.10 -6.83 18.03
CA ALA A 290 -16.12 -7.80 17.51
C ALA A 290 -15.58 -8.73 18.61
N GLN A 291 -15.51 -8.27 19.88
CA GLN A 291 -15.03 -9.04 21.03
C GLN A 291 -16.15 -9.77 21.78
N LYS A 292 -17.42 -9.60 21.37
CA LYS A 292 -18.56 -10.19 22.10
C LYS A 292 -18.42 -11.71 22.23
N GLY A 293 -18.57 -12.21 23.46
CA GLY A 293 -18.53 -13.63 23.78
C GLY A 293 -17.13 -14.21 23.99
N LEU A 294 -16.06 -13.42 23.83
CA LEU A 294 -14.72 -13.84 24.19
C LEU A 294 -14.48 -13.73 25.70
N GLN A 295 -13.71 -14.67 26.23
CA GLN A 295 -13.20 -14.58 27.61
C GLN A 295 -12.09 -13.53 27.67
N ALA A 296 -11.98 -12.85 28.82
CA ALA A 296 -11.03 -11.73 28.96
C ALA A 296 -9.55 -12.13 28.88
N ASP A 297 -9.24 -13.37 29.20
CA ASP A 297 -7.90 -13.98 29.22
C ASP A 297 -7.58 -14.73 27.90
N CYS A 298 -8.53 -14.80 26.97
CA CYS A 298 -8.32 -15.46 25.69
C CYS A 298 -7.26 -14.71 24.86
N PHE A 299 -6.15 -15.41 24.54
CA PHE A 299 -5.19 -14.86 23.59
C PHE A 299 -5.88 -14.55 22.27
N SER A 300 -5.70 -13.32 21.80
CA SER A 300 -6.43 -12.84 20.62
C SER A 300 -5.53 -12.09 19.64
N ILE A 301 -5.84 -12.25 18.36
CA ILE A 301 -5.20 -11.52 17.26
C ILE A 301 -6.28 -10.70 16.56
N LEU A 302 -6.06 -9.39 16.47
CA LEU A 302 -6.96 -8.47 15.78
C LEU A 302 -6.51 -8.27 14.33
N LEU A 303 -7.42 -8.44 13.41
CA LEU A 303 -7.29 -8.03 12.01
C LEU A 303 -7.98 -6.68 11.84
N SER A 304 -7.22 -5.64 11.49
CA SER A 304 -7.72 -4.28 11.29
C SER A 304 -6.92 -3.63 10.16
N HIS A 305 -7.58 -3.28 9.06
CA HIS A 305 -6.88 -2.83 7.85
C HIS A 305 -6.03 -1.58 8.08
N ASP A 306 -6.63 -0.48 8.56
CA ASP A 306 -5.93 0.79 8.77
C ASP A 306 -5.16 0.80 10.10
N PRO A 307 -3.82 0.96 10.09
CA PRO A 307 -3.00 0.93 11.29
C PRO A 307 -3.30 2.07 12.27
N THR A 308 -3.90 3.17 11.82
CA THR A 308 -4.26 4.29 12.71
C THR A 308 -5.35 3.93 13.72
N HIS A 309 -6.14 2.88 13.45
CA HIS A 309 -7.13 2.33 14.38
C HIS A 309 -6.45 1.85 15.67
N TRP A 310 -5.25 1.30 15.59
CA TRP A 310 -4.53 0.77 16.73
C TRP A 310 -4.33 1.82 17.84
N ARG A 311 -3.77 3.00 17.53
CA ARG A 311 -3.57 4.07 18.50
C ARG A 311 -4.87 4.75 18.92
N ARG A 312 -5.83 4.86 17.98
CA ARG A 312 -7.06 5.60 18.25
C ARG A 312 -8.07 4.84 19.12
N ALA A 313 -8.15 3.54 18.92
CA ALA A 313 -9.19 2.74 19.56
C ALA A 313 -8.63 1.48 20.25
N VAL A 314 -7.76 0.70 19.61
CA VAL A 314 -7.33 -0.60 20.15
C VAL A 314 -6.54 -0.42 21.45
N LEU A 315 -5.51 0.42 21.45
CA LEU A 315 -4.67 0.66 22.65
C LEU A 315 -5.46 1.23 23.82
N PRO A 316 -6.32 2.24 23.68
CA PRO A 316 -7.02 2.82 24.83
C PRO A 316 -8.15 1.95 25.39
N THR A 317 -8.77 1.06 24.58
CA THR A 317 -10.02 0.38 24.97
C THR A 317 -9.90 -1.14 25.12
N THR A 318 -8.77 -1.75 24.71
CA THR A 318 -8.61 -3.21 24.75
C THR A 318 -7.24 -3.62 25.30
N ASN A 319 -7.10 -4.90 25.63
CA ASN A 319 -5.80 -5.53 25.96
C ASN A 319 -5.35 -6.52 24.86
N ILE A 320 -5.82 -6.35 23.62
CA ILE A 320 -5.46 -7.22 22.51
C ILE A 320 -3.94 -7.17 22.30
N PRO A 321 -3.25 -8.33 22.41
CA PRO A 321 -1.79 -8.36 22.41
C PRO A 321 -1.16 -8.21 21.04
N LEU A 322 -1.82 -8.67 19.97
CA LEU A 322 -1.31 -8.61 18.59
C LEU A 322 -2.39 -8.07 17.64
N THR A 323 -2.03 -7.05 16.88
CA THR A 323 -2.85 -6.50 15.78
C THR A 323 -2.10 -6.63 14.47
N LEU A 324 -2.79 -7.06 13.42
CA LEU A 324 -2.26 -7.17 12.06
C LEU A 324 -3.00 -6.19 11.15
N SER A 325 -2.24 -5.36 10.43
CA SER A 325 -2.76 -4.30 9.55
C SER A 325 -2.06 -4.27 8.20
N GLY A 326 -2.60 -3.48 7.25
CA GLY A 326 -2.02 -3.19 5.94
C GLY A 326 -2.10 -1.70 5.61
N HIS A 327 -2.77 -1.35 4.50
CA HIS A 327 -3.21 -0.02 4.09
C HIS A 327 -2.13 0.93 3.57
N THR A 328 -0.96 0.99 4.18
CA THR A 328 0.01 2.07 3.92
C THR A 328 0.79 1.87 2.62
N HIS A 329 0.96 0.63 2.19
CA HIS A 329 1.89 0.21 1.12
C HIS A 329 3.33 0.75 1.29
N GLY A 330 3.66 1.41 2.42
CA GLY A 330 4.83 2.26 2.54
C GLY A 330 4.86 3.34 1.45
N MET A 331 3.69 3.83 0.98
CA MET A 331 3.52 4.68 -0.21
C MET A 331 4.30 4.13 -1.43
N GLN A 332 4.48 2.81 -1.51
CA GLN A 332 5.17 2.08 -2.59
C GLN A 332 6.64 2.52 -2.82
N LEU A 333 7.19 3.29 -1.87
CA LEU A 333 8.54 3.84 -1.93
C LEU A 333 9.23 3.72 -0.57
N GLN A 334 10.41 3.07 -0.54
CA GLN A 334 11.20 2.91 0.68
C GLN A 334 12.70 3.00 0.38
N PHE A 335 13.42 3.73 1.21
CA PHE A 335 14.87 3.85 1.19
C PHE A 335 15.43 3.50 2.58
N GLY A 336 16.00 2.31 2.72
CA GLY A 336 16.42 1.81 4.03
C GLY A 336 15.24 1.76 5.01
N HIS A 337 15.32 2.53 6.09
CA HIS A 337 14.28 2.62 7.13
C HIS A 337 13.29 3.77 6.90
N PHE A 338 13.42 4.52 5.84
CA PHE A 338 12.55 5.65 5.53
C PHE A 338 11.57 5.33 4.40
N SER A 339 10.33 5.72 4.60
CA SER A 339 9.29 5.81 3.57
C SER A 339 8.53 7.12 3.72
N PRO A 340 8.09 7.76 2.63
CA PRO A 340 7.19 8.93 2.70
C PRO A 340 5.91 8.65 3.48
N ALA A 341 5.50 7.39 3.61
CA ALA A 341 4.36 6.99 4.43
C ALA A 341 4.52 7.43 5.89
N SER A 342 5.76 7.53 6.42
CA SER A 342 6.04 7.96 7.78
C SER A 342 5.56 9.39 8.10
N TRP A 343 5.33 10.22 7.09
CA TRP A 343 4.77 11.57 7.28
C TRP A 343 3.28 11.56 7.65
N PHE A 344 2.57 10.47 7.31
CA PHE A 344 1.13 10.34 7.52
C PHE A 344 0.78 9.25 8.52
N TYR A 345 1.59 8.19 8.58
CA TYR A 345 1.41 7.00 9.39
C TYR A 345 2.65 6.78 10.26
N PRO A 346 2.59 7.05 11.57
CA PRO A 346 3.70 6.72 12.49
C PRO A 346 4.07 5.23 12.43
N GLU A 347 3.04 4.37 12.30
CA GLU A 347 3.17 2.93 12.07
C GLU A 347 2.90 2.62 10.59
N TRP A 348 3.93 2.68 9.76
CA TRP A 348 3.78 2.53 8.31
C TRP A 348 4.25 1.17 7.76
N GLY A 349 5.00 0.37 8.50
CA GLY A 349 5.49 -0.93 8.01
C GLY A 349 6.32 -1.69 9.03
N GLY A 350 6.12 -3.01 9.13
CA GLY A 350 6.78 -3.87 10.10
C GLY A 350 6.17 -3.84 11.50
N PRO A 351 6.89 -4.33 12.53
CA PRO A 351 6.40 -4.42 13.90
C PRO A 351 6.61 -3.15 14.71
N TYR A 352 5.61 -2.82 15.53
CA TYR A 352 5.64 -1.74 16.52
C TYR A 352 5.12 -2.27 17.85
N THR A 353 5.88 -2.13 18.92
CA THR A 353 5.46 -2.59 20.27
C THR A 353 5.43 -1.42 21.21
N ILE A 354 4.33 -1.32 21.96
CA ILE A 354 4.16 -0.37 23.05
C ILE A 354 3.87 -1.17 24.31
N THR A 355 4.57 -0.85 25.39
CA THR A 355 4.31 -1.43 26.71
C THR A 355 3.62 -0.38 27.58
N GLU A 356 2.37 -0.63 27.91
CA GLU A 356 1.61 0.21 28.84
C GLU A 356 1.16 -0.64 30.04
N ARG A 357 1.39 -0.13 31.24
CA ARG A 357 1.07 -0.82 32.50
C ARG A 357 1.67 -2.23 32.57
N GLY A 358 2.86 -2.41 32.02
CA GLY A 358 3.56 -3.70 31.99
C GLY A 358 3.05 -4.70 30.94
N ILE A 359 2.05 -4.35 30.13
CA ILE A 359 1.48 -5.21 29.09
C ILE A 359 2.02 -4.78 27.73
N PRO A 360 2.87 -5.60 27.07
CA PRO A 360 3.32 -5.33 25.71
C PRO A 360 2.18 -5.61 24.72
N ARG A 361 1.96 -4.67 23.81
CA ARG A 361 1.01 -4.81 22.71
C ARG A 361 1.71 -4.49 21.41
N THR A 362 1.53 -5.33 20.42
CA THR A 362 2.23 -5.24 19.14
C THR A 362 1.24 -5.03 18.00
N LEU A 363 1.58 -4.10 17.13
CA LEU A 363 1.00 -3.93 15.80
C LEU A 363 2.03 -4.38 14.78
N TYR A 364 1.62 -5.20 13.81
CA TYR A 364 2.41 -5.50 12.62
C TYR A 364 1.69 -4.95 11.39
N VAL A 365 2.39 -4.10 10.64
CA VAL A 365 1.85 -3.46 9.42
C VAL A 365 2.52 -4.06 8.19
N SER A 366 1.72 -4.71 7.35
CA SER A 366 2.15 -5.21 6.04
C SER A 366 2.23 -4.08 5.02
N LEU A 367 3.24 -4.10 4.15
CA LEU A 367 3.32 -3.21 2.99
C LEU A 367 2.46 -3.68 1.81
N GLY A 368 1.76 -4.81 1.97
CA GLY A 368 0.88 -5.36 0.95
C GLY A 368 1.61 -5.99 -0.24
N THR A 369 0.84 -6.72 -1.04
CA THR A 369 1.35 -7.44 -2.22
C THR A 369 1.03 -6.76 -3.54
N GLY A 370 0.00 -5.91 -3.59
CA GLY A 370 -0.46 -5.21 -4.79
C GLY A 370 0.09 -3.81 -4.96
N GLU A 371 -0.50 -3.10 -5.87
CA GLU A 371 -0.20 -1.70 -6.18
C GLU A 371 -1.48 -0.88 -6.19
N VAL A 372 -1.41 0.35 -5.72
CA VAL A 372 -2.54 1.26 -5.73
C VAL A 372 -2.18 2.57 -6.40
N LEU A 373 -3.04 3.09 -7.28
CA LEU A 373 -2.91 4.34 -8.02
C LEU A 373 -1.73 4.38 -9.00
N LEU A 374 -0.51 4.11 -8.53
CA LEU A 374 0.70 4.10 -9.36
C LEU A 374 1.19 2.66 -9.54
N PRO A 375 1.34 2.18 -10.79
CA PRO A 375 1.92 0.85 -11.05
C PRO A 375 3.44 0.88 -10.84
N PHE A 376 3.86 0.91 -9.57
CA PHE A 376 5.25 1.18 -9.20
C PHE A 376 5.53 0.73 -7.78
N ARG A 377 6.64 0.04 -7.56
CA ARG A 377 7.20 -0.18 -6.22
C ARG A 377 8.72 -0.06 -6.27
N LEU A 378 9.31 0.70 -5.34
CA LEU A 378 10.75 0.84 -5.22
C LEU A 378 11.16 0.80 -3.74
N GLY A 379 11.85 -0.26 -3.32
CA GLY A 379 12.24 -0.50 -1.93
C GLY A 379 11.10 -1.02 -1.05
N ALA A 380 9.89 -0.47 -1.16
CA ALA A 380 8.67 -1.02 -0.56
C ALA A 380 8.13 -2.17 -1.44
N TRP A 381 8.89 -3.26 -1.50
CA TRP A 381 8.56 -4.40 -2.35
C TRP A 381 7.26 -5.09 -1.93
N PRO A 382 6.54 -5.77 -2.87
CA PRO A 382 5.45 -6.66 -2.52
C PRO A 382 5.90 -7.67 -1.47
N GLU A 383 5.13 -7.84 -0.40
CA GLU A 383 5.56 -8.72 0.69
C GLU A 383 4.48 -9.66 1.19
N ILE A 384 4.90 -10.88 1.49
CA ILE A 384 4.15 -11.85 2.28
C ILE A 384 4.77 -11.85 3.67
N ASN A 385 3.93 -11.74 4.71
CA ASN A 385 4.43 -11.73 6.09
C ASN A 385 4.12 -13.06 6.76
N VAL A 386 5.14 -13.68 7.35
CA VAL A 386 5.02 -14.91 8.15
C VAL A 386 5.15 -14.52 9.62
N ILE A 387 4.08 -14.61 10.37
CA ILE A 387 4.06 -14.36 11.80
C ILE A 387 4.14 -15.72 12.50
N ILE A 388 5.22 -15.97 13.21
CA ILE A 388 5.41 -17.20 14.00
C ILE A 388 5.08 -16.87 15.46
N LEU A 389 4.11 -17.57 16.02
CA LEU A 389 3.79 -17.45 17.44
C LEU A 389 4.81 -18.27 18.25
N HIS A 390 5.40 -17.65 19.27
CA HIS A 390 6.34 -18.33 20.16
C HIS A 390 5.93 -18.14 21.62
N HIS A 391 5.54 -19.25 22.25
CA HIS A 391 5.21 -19.29 23.66
C HIS A 391 6.47 -19.15 24.50
N ILE A 392 6.54 -18.16 25.37
CA ILE A 392 7.58 -18.04 26.38
C ILE A 392 6.97 -18.37 27.75
N PRO A 393 7.53 -19.35 28.49
CA PRO A 393 7.03 -19.64 29.84
C PRO A 393 7.06 -18.37 30.69
N SER A 394 5.98 -18.14 31.46
CA SER A 394 6.01 -17.07 32.45
C SER A 394 7.13 -17.37 33.43
N THR A 395 8.19 -16.56 33.45
CA THR A 395 9.10 -16.53 34.58
C THR A 395 8.28 -16.04 35.78
N GLN A 396 7.78 -16.98 36.59
CA GLN A 396 7.26 -16.60 37.91
C GLN A 396 8.41 -15.95 38.68
N PRO A 397 8.18 -14.79 39.28
CA PRO A 397 9.14 -14.19 40.19
C PRO A 397 9.36 -15.07 41.43
#